data_28215d43b20ccdb85ecc1f733fe6fa52
#
_entry.id   28215d43b20ccdb85ecc1f733fe6fa52
#
_cell.length_a   1.000
_cell.length_b   1.000
_cell.length_c   1.000
_cell.angle_alpha   90.00
_cell.angle_beta   90.00
_cell.angle_gamma   90.00
#
_symmetry.space_group_name_H-M   'P 1'
#
loop_
_entity.id
_entity.type
_entity.pdbx_description
1 polymer ?
#
loop_
_entity_poly.entity_id
_entity_poly.type
_entity_poly.pdbx_seq_one_letter_code
_entity_poly.pdbx_strand_id
1 'polypeptide(L)'
;MVVGVMTWELHLEGCRSLKEKRHVLKSLKDRLHNRFNVSAAETAHNDLWQRAELTVCVVSNDRIHAERVLREADRLVEAAAGARILDTSTSFL
;
A
#
# COMPACT_ATOMS: atom_id res chain seq x y z
N MET A 1 -14.22 -17.26 5.42
CA MET A 1 -13.32 -16.44 4.60
C MET A 1 -13.25 -15.03 5.16
N VAL A 2 -12.07 -14.51 5.26
CA VAL A 2 -11.82 -13.14 5.71
C VAL A 2 -11.11 -12.40 4.58
N VAL A 3 -11.55 -11.16 4.27
CA VAL A 3 -10.86 -10.27 3.36
C VAL A 3 -10.45 -9.03 4.16
N GLY A 4 -9.14 -8.84 4.33
CA GLY A 4 -8.60 -7.66 4.97
C GLY A 4 -8.19 -6.63 3.92
N VAL A 5 -8.55 -5.37 4.13
CA VAL A 5 -8.23 -4.27 3.20
C VAL A 5 -7.56 -3.16 3.99
N MET A 6 -6.41 -2.70 3.50
CA MET A 6 -5.72 -1.55 4.08
C MET A 6 -5.42 -0.55 2.98
N THR A 7 -5.72 0.72 3.24
CA THR A 7 -5.51 1.80 2.29
C THR A 7 -4.65 2.87 2.94
N TRP A 8 -3.61 3.30 2.22
CA TRP A 8 -2.73 4.40 2.64
C TRP A 8 -2.91 5.59 1.71
N GLU A 9 -3.05 6.77 2.29
CA GLU A 9 -2.84 8.04 1.60
C GLU A 9 -1.37 8.38 1.72
N LEU A 10 -0.70 8.54 0.59
CA LEU A 10 0.75 8.77 0.56
C LEU A 10 1.09 10.14 -0.03
N HIS A 11 2.10 10.77 0.54
CA HIS A 11 2.75 11.94 -0.04
C HIS A 11 4.10 11.51 -0.63
N LEU A 12 4.30 11.81 -1.91
CA LEU A 12 5.49 11.42 -2.68
C LEU A 12 6.30 12.68 -2.97
N GLU A 13 6.99 13.19 -1.96
CA GLU A 13 7.59 14.52 -1.95
C GLU A 13 8.59 14.76 -3.09
N GLY A 14 9.37 13.76 -3.47
CA GLY A 14 10.38 13.88 -4.50
C GLY A 14 9.89 13.69 -5.93
N CYS A 15 8.62 13.32 -6.13
CA CYS A 15 8.12 13.03 -7.47
C CYS A 15 7.77 14.29 -8.24
N ARG A 16 8.31 14.41 -9.45
CA ARG A 16 8.10 15.55 -10.35
C ARG A 16 7.47 15.17 -11.67
N SER A 17 7.03 13.92 -11.80
CA SER A 17 6.35 13.43 -13.00
C SER A 17 5.59 12.18 -12.65
N LEU A 18 4.65 11.79 -13.52
CA LEU A 18 3.94 10.51 -13.37
C LEU A 18 4.90 9.33 -13.54
N LYS A 19 5.94 9.47 -14.35
CA LYS A 19 6.94 8.42 -14.53
C LYS A 19 7.69 8.14 -13.23
N GLU A 20 8.13 9.18 -12.52
CA GLU A 20 8.80 9.03 -11.23
C GLU A 20 7.87 8.41 -10.20
N LYS A 21 6.62 8.87 -10.15
CA LYS A 21 5.60 8.32 -9.26
C LYS A 21 5.38 6.82 -9.51
N ARG A 22 5.21 6.43 -10.78
CA ARG A 22 5.01 5.02 -11.14
C ARG A 22 6.19 4.16 -10.72
N HIS A 23 7.40 4.70 -10.82
CA HIS A 23 8.61 3.99 -10.40
C HIS A 23 8.60 3.74 -8.89
N VAL A 24 8.28 4.75 -8.09
CA VAL A 24 8.19 4.62 -6.63
C VAL A 24 7.11 3.63 -6.23
N LEU A 25 5.91 3.74 -6.82
CA LEU A 25 4.80 2.86 -6.49
C LEU A 25 5.04 1.43 -6.95
N LYS A 26 5.68 1.24 -8.12
CA LYS A 26 6.02 -0.10 -8.59
C LYS A 26 7.00 -0.78 -7.64
N SER A 27 8.04 -0.07 -7.22
CA SER A 27 8.99 -0.59 -6.24
C SER A 27 8.30 -1.00 -4.94
N LEU A 28 7.40 -0.17 -4.44
CA LEU A 28 6.67 -0.44 -3.21
C LEU A 28 5.74 -1.66 -3.36
N LYS A 29 5.00 -1.74 -4.46
CA LYS A 29 4.14 -2.88 -4.75
C LYS A 29 4.94 -4.18 -4.91
N ASP A 30 6.08 -4.12 -5.60
CA ASP A 30 6.94 -5.29 -5.76
C ASP A 30 7.45 -5.80 -4.41
N ARG A 31 7.83 -4.90 -3.51
CA ARG A 31 8.27 -5.28 -2.17
C ARG A 31 7.14 -5.91 -1.36
N LEU A 32 5.94 -5.39 -1.46
CA LEU A 32 4.76 -5.98 -0.81
C LEU A 32 4.47 -7.38 -1.35
N HIS A 33 4.50 -7.55 -2.67
CA HIS A 33 4.26 -8.85 -3.30
C HIS A 33 5.35 -9.88 -2.99
N ASN A 34 6.60 -9.44 -2.83
CA ASN A 34 7.71 -10.36 -2.51
C ASN A 34 7.63 -10.88 -1.07
N ARG A 35 7.03 -10.14 -0.16
CA ARG A 35 6.96 -10.53 1.25
C ARG A 35 5.63 -11.12 1.65
N PHE A 36 4.55 -10.72 0.98
CA PHE A 36 3.20 -11.09 1.40
C PHE A 36 2.38 -11.58 0.22
N ASN A 37 1.47 -12.50 0.49
CA ASN A 37 0.48 -12.91 -0.50
C ASN A 37 -0.71 -11.93 -0.45
N VAL A 38 -0.53 -10.78 -1.08
CA VAL A 38 -1.53 -9.73 -1.14
C VAL A 38 -1.72 -9.24 -2.57
N SER A 39 -2.86 -8.65 -2.84
CA SER A 39 -3.08 -7.85 -4.05
C SER A 39 -2.84 -6.39 -3.69
N ALA A 40 -2.19 -5.64 -4.56
CA ALA A 40 -1.89 -4.23 -4.32
C ALA A 40 -2.16 -3.42 -5.58
N ALA A 41 -2.76 -2.24 -5.41
CA ALA A 41 -3.05 -1.34 -6.52
C ALA A 41 -3.11 0.11 -6.05
N GLU A 42 -2.81 1.03 -6.96
CA GLU A 42 -3.12 2.45 -6.77
C GLU A 42 -4.60 2.64 -7.04
N THR A 43 -5.35 3.16 -6.08
CA THR A 43 -6.82 3.21 -6.12
C THR A 43 -7.40 4.61 -6.24
N ALA A 44 -6.59 5.66 -6.14
CA ALA A 44 -7.01 7.04 -6.39
C ALA A 44 -5.80 7.93 -6.66
N HIS A 45 -6.05 9.16 -7.11
CA HIS A 45 -5.03 10.18 -7.41
C HIS A 45 -4.08 9.79 -8.53
N ASN A 46 -4.56 9.01 -9.51
CA ASN A 46 -3.71 8.42 -10.54
C ASN A 46 -2.97 9.46 -11.40
N ASP A 47 -3.51 10.65 -11.52
CA ASP A 47 -2.94 11.74 -12.31
C ASP A 47 -2.21 12.80 -11.49
N LEU A 48 -2.10 12.63 -10.17
CA LEU A 48 -1.32 13.53 -9.31
C LEU A 48 0.09 12.98 -9.11
N TRP A 49 1.09 13.86 -9.14
CA TRP A 49 2.51 13.43 -9.03
C TRP A 49 2.93 13.13 -7.61
N GLN A 50 2.42 13.89 -6.65
CA GLN A 50 2.89 13.85 -5.26
C GLN A 50 1.89 13.26 -4.28
N ARG A 51 0.80 12.70 -4.79
CA ARG A 51 -0.21 12.01 -3.99
C ARG A 51 -0.54 10.67 -4.60
N ALA A 52 -0.70 9.69 -3.75
CA ALA A 52 -1.16 8.36 -4.17
C ALA A 52 -2.05 7.77 -3.10
N GLU A 53 -3.05 7.02 -3.53
CA GLU A 53 -3.79 6.13 -2.64
C GLU A 53 -3.40 4.70 -3.02
N LEU A 54 -2.76 3.99 -2.09
CA LEU A 54 -2.34 2.62 -2.29
C LEU A 54 -3.20 1.72 -1.42
N THR A 55 -3.77 0.67 -2.03
CA THR A 55 -4.62 -0.29 -1.32
C THR A 55 -4.05 -1.68 -1.46
N VAL A 56 -4.06 -2.44 -0.36
CA VAL A 56 -3.74 -3.87 -0.38
C VAL A 56 -4.92 -4.67 0.15
N CYS A 57 -5.07 -5.89 -0.38
CA CYS A 57 -6.06 -6.85 0.05
C CYS A 57 -5.38 -8.16 0.39
N VAL A 58 -5.79 -8.77 1.51
CA VAL A 58 -5.38 -10.12 1.89
C VAL A 58 -6.62 -10.99 2.08
N VAL A 59 -6.59 -12.18 1.53
CA VAL A 59 -7.64 -13.18 1.74
C VAL A 59 -7.09 -14.27 2.65
N SER A 60 -7.84 -14.64 3.68
CA SER A 60 -7.45 -15.67 4.63
C SER A 60 -8.69 -16.38 5.18
N ASN A 61 -8.50 -17.55 5.73
CA ASN A 61 -9.54 -18.20 6.54
C ASN A 61 -9.37 -17.89 8.04
N ASP A 62 -8.37 -17.08 8.40
CA ASP A 62 -8.01 -16.72 9.77
C ASP A 62 -7.83 -15.20 9.88
N ARG A 63 -8.69 -14.57 10.68
CA ARG A 63 -8.65 -13.12 10.89
C ARG A 63 -7.37 -12.66 11.56
N ILE A 64 -6.85 -13.42 12.51
CA ILE A 64 -5.61 -13.06 13.21
C ILE A 64 -4.44 -13.03 12.23
N HIS A 65 -4.39 -14.01 11.33
CA HIS A 65 -3.38 -14.03 10.28
C HIS A 65 -3.51 -12.82 9.33
N ALA A 66 -4.73 -12.51 8.91
CA ALA A 66 -4.97 -11.35 8.05
C ALA A 66 -4.54 -10.04 8.73
N GLU A 67 -4.85 -9.87 10.01
CA GLU A 67 -4.42 -8.70 10.78
C GLU A 67 -2.90 -8.59 10.86
N ARG A 68 -2.22 -9.72 11.07
CA ARG A 68 -0.76 -9.76 11.12
C ARG A 68 -0.14 -9.34 9.78
N VAL A 69 -0.65 -9.87 8.68
CA VAL A 69 -0.16 -9.52 7.34
C VAL A 69 -0.32 -8.03 7.09
N LEU A 70 -1.49 -7.47 7.40
CA LEU A 70 -1.72 -6.03 7.19
C LEU A 70 -0.83 -5.17 8.08
N ARG A 71 -0.60 -5.59 9.33
CA ARG A 71 0.28 -4.87 10.24
C ARG A 71 1.73 -4.83 9.73
N GLU A 72 2.21 -5.96 9.21
CA GLU A 72 3.56 -6.02 8.65
C GLU A 72 3.67 -5.27 7.33
N ALA A 73 2.61 -5.29 6.51
CA ALA A 73 2.54 -4.47 5.30
C ALA A 73 2.62 -2.98 5.63
N ASP A 74 1.91 -2.56 6.68
CA ASP A 74 1.96 -1.17 7.15
C ASP A 74 3.38 -0.75 7.54
N ARG A 75 4.10 -1.61 8.26
CA ARG A 75 5.50 -1.34 8.62
C ARG A 75 6.40 -1.19 7.39
N LEU A 76 6.18 -2.01 6.37
CA LEU A 76 6.95 -1.93 5.13
C LEU A 76 6.71 -0.61 4.43
N VAL A 77 5.45 -0.19 4.32
CA VAL A 77 5.09 1.08 3.67
C VAL A 77 5.63 2.27 4.47
N GLU A 78 5.51 2.23 5.79
CA GLU A 78 6.04 3.28 6.67
C GLU A 78 7.54 3.46 6.52
N ALA A 79 8.27 2.36 6.36
CA ALA A 79 9.74 2.38 6.22
C ALA A 79 10.21 2.73 4.81
N ALA A 80 9.32 2.80 3.82
CA ALA A 80 9.69 3.02 2.43
C ALA A 80 10.22 4.44 2.20
N ALA A 81 11.33 4.54 1.50
CA ALA A 81 11.87 5.83 1.08
C ALA A 81 11.01 6.43 -0.04
N GLY A 82 10.84 7.74 -0.03
CA GLY A 82 10.14 8.46 -1.08
C GLY A 82 8.63 8.52 -0.94
N ALA A 83 8.07 7.89 0.10
CA ALA A 83 6.64 7.93 0.37
C ALA A 83 6.41 8.15 1.87
N ARG A 84 5.54 9.11 2.20
CA ARG A 84 5.18 9.40 3.58
C ARG A 84 3.69 9.15 3.76
N ILE A 85 3.34 8.39 4.79
CA ILE A 85 1.94 8.10 5.09
C ILE A 85 1.26 9.33 5.69
N LEU A 86 0.18 9.77 5.06
CA LEU A 86 -0.66 10.86 5.55
C LEU A 86 -1.85 10.33 6.33
N ASP A 87 -2.38 9.19 5.93
CA ASP A 87 -3.54 8.58 6.55
C ASP A 87 -3.58 7.09 6.22
N THR A 88 -4.19 6.30 7.10
CA THR A 88 -4.32 4.85 6.93
C THR A 88 -5.72 4.43 7.37
N SER A 89 -6.35 3.56 6.59
CA SER A 89 -7.62 2.96 6.98
C SER A 89 -7.56 1.45 6.76
N THR A 90 -8.28 0.71 7.61
CA THR A 90 -8.33 -0.75 7.58
C THR A 90 -9.78 -1.19 7.72
N SER A 91 -10.16 -2.19 6.93
CA SER A 91 -11.48 -2.81 7.06
C SER A 91 -11.39 -4.30 6.79
N PHE A 92 -12.37 -5.04 7.28
CA PHE A 92 -12.49 -6.48 7.06
C PHE A 92 -13.88 -6.81 6.54
N LEU A 93 -13.90 -7.67 5.55
CA LEU A 93 -15.13 -8.13 4.91
C LEU A 93 -15.40 -9.60 5.19
#